data_6b8357375e176103f78e1e084057c442
#
_entry.id   6b8357375e176103f78e1e084057c442
#
_cell.length_a   1.000
_cell.length_b   1.000
_cell.length_c   1.000
_cell.angle_alpha   90.00
_cell.angle_beta   90.00
_cell.angle_gamma   90.00
#
_symmetry.space_group_name_H-M   'P 1'
#
loop_
_entity.id
_entity.type
_entity.pdbx_description
1 polymer ?
#
loop_
_entity_poly.entity_id
_entity_poly.type
_entity_poly.pdbx_seq_one_letter_code
_entity_poly.pdbx_strand_id
1 'polypeptide(L)' 'AGLINEKLNARERQIIMLRYGLINGHEKTQREIGAMLGISRSYVSRIEKRALEKLREGLEEKGVR' A
#
# COMPACT_ATOMS: atom_id res chain seq x y z
N ALA A 1 -4.46 7.46 8.59
CA ALA A 1 -4.50 6.14 9.23
C ALA A 1 -5.88 5.48 9.08
N GLY A 2 -6.96 6.20 9.37
CA GLY A 2 -8.31 5.64 9.24
C GLY A 2 -8.64 5.18 7.83
N LEU A 3 -8.23 5.93 6.82
CA LEU A 3 -8.54 5.62 5.45
C LEU A 3 -7.84 4.34 4.98
N ILE A 4 -6.59 4.13 5.41
CA ILE A 4 -5.84 2.92 5.10
C ILE A 4 -6.58 1.70 5.67
N ASN A 5 -7.03 1.79 6.92
CA ASN A 5 -7.74 0.69 7.56
C ASN A 5 -9.12 0.44 6.94
N GLU A 6 -9.79 1.50 6.46
CA GLU A 6 -11.12 1.44 5.90
C GLU A 6 -11.15 0.86 4.48
N LYS A 7 -10.19 1.26 3.64
CA LYS A 7 -10.27 1.01 2.20
C LYS A 7 -9.40 -0.14 1.71
N LEU A 8 -8.37 -0.50 2.46
CA LEU A 8 -7.40 -1.49 2.00
C LEU A 8 -7.60 -2.83 2.71
N ASN A 9 -7.43 -3.93 1.98
CA ASN A 9 -7.39 -5.24 2.59
C ASN A 9 -6.03 -5.43 3.28
N ALA A 10 -5.86 -6.56 3.99
CA ALA A 10 -4.65 -6.80 4.79
C ALA A 10 -3.37 -6.77 3.96
N ARG A 11 -3.39 -7.37 2.76
CA ARG A 11 -2.21 -7.43 1.89
C ARG A 11 -1.87 -6.06 1.33
N GLU A 12 -2.87 -5.32 0.88
CA GLU A 12 -2.68 -3.97 0.37
C GLU A 12 -2.10 -3.05 1.44
N ARG A 13 -2.66 -3.14 2.64
CA ARG A 13 -2.22 -2.35 3.78
C ARG A 13 -0.77 -2.65 4.12
N GLN A 14 -0.41 -3.94 4.18
CA GLN A 14 0.95 -4.36 4.49
C GLN A 14 1.94 -3.80 3.48
N ILE A 15 1.63 -3.88 2.20
CA ILE A 15 2.52 -3.41 1.15
C ILE A 15 2.69 -1.90 1.21
N ILE A 16 1.61 -1.15 1.39
CA ILE A 16 1.68 0.31 1.50
C ILE A 16 2.51 0.71 2.71
N MET A 17 2.30 0.08 3.85
CA MET A 17 3.03 0.42 5.06
C MET A 17 4.53 0.14 4.93
N LEU A 18 4.91 -0.94 4.27
CA LEU A 18 6.31 -1.26 4.02
C LEU A 18 6.92 -0.32 2.98
N ARG A 19 6.18 -0.04 1.92
CA ARG A 19 6.67 0.75 0.80
C ARG A 19 6.97 2.20 1.21
N TYR A 20 6.14 2.75 2.07
CA TYR A 20 6.26 4.16 2.48
C TYR A 20 6.83 4.34 3.89
N GLY A 21 7.31 3.26 4.50
CA GLY A 21 7.98 3.34 5.79
C GLY A 21 7.07 3.78 6.94
N LEU A 22 5.81 3.40 6.90
CA LEU A 22 4.83 3.87 7.89
C LEU A 22 4.95 3.16 9.24
N ILE A 23 5.69 2.05 9.31
CA ILE A 23 5.85 1.30 10.55
C ILE A 23 7.08 1.79 11.33
N ASN A 24 8.23 1.84 10.66
CA ASN A 24 9.49 2.14 11.35
C ASN A 24 10.30 3.26 10.69
N GLY A 25 9.70 3.99 9.75
CA GLY A 25 10.37 5.08 9.05
C GLY A 25 11.31 4.65 7.93
N HIS A 26 11.40 3.36 7.64
CA HIS A 26 12.29 2.83 6.59
C HIS A 26 11.48 2.36 5.39
N GLU A 27 11.58 3.11 4.30
CA GLU A 27 10.93 2.75 3.04
C GLU A 27 11.59 1.52 2.43
N LYS A 28 10.76 0.62 1.89
CA LYS A 28 11.24 -0.57 1.21
C LYS A 28 10.95 -0.46 -0.28
N THR A 29 11.85 -1.00 -1.12
CA THR A 29 11.58 -1.05 -2.55
C THR A 29 10.58 -2.18 -2.83
N GLN A 30 9.95 -2.12 -4.01
CA GLN A 30 9.04 -3.20 -4.43
C GLN A 30 9.76 -4.55 -4.45
N ARG A 31 11.03 -4.53 -4.86
CA ARG A 31 11.86 -5.73 -4.90
C ARG A 31 12.07 -6.32 -3.50
N GLU A 32 12.39 -5.46 -2.54
CA GLU A 32 12.57 -5.88 -1.16
C GLU A 32 11.28 -6.44 -0.58
N ILE A 33 10.16 -5.79 -0.84
CA ILE A 33 8.86 -6.25 -0.36
C ILE A 33 8.53 -7.61 -0.96
N GLY A 34 8.78 -7.80 -2.26
CA GLY A 34 8.56 -9.07 -2.91
C GLY A 34 9.36 -10.18 -2.26
N ALA A 35 10.64 -9.92 -1.96
CA ALA A 35 11.51 -10.89 -1.29
C ALA A 35 11.00 -11.22 0.12
N MET A 36 10.56 -10.20 0.87
CA MET A 36 10.05 -10.39 2.23
C MET A 36 8.77 -11.21 2.27
N LEU A 37 7.89 -11.01 1.30
CA LEU A 37 6.58 -11.65 1.31
C LEU A 37 6.50 -12.90 0.43
N GLY A 38 7.59 -13.23 -0.27
CA GLY A 38 7.62 -14.40 -1.14
C GLY A 38 6.76 -14.25 -2.39
N ILE A 39 6.64 -13.03 -2.92
CA ILE A 39 5.86 -12.76 -4.13
C ILE A 39 6.73 -12.00 -5.13
N SER A 40 6.30 -11.97 -6.39
CA SER A 40 7.09 -11.29 -7.43
C SER A 40 6.99 -9.77 -7.28
N ARG A 41 8.04 -9.08 -7.76
CA ARG A 41 8.04 -7.64 -7.79
C ARG A 41 6.87 -7.09 -8.61
N SER A 42 6.54 -7.75 -9.72
CA SER A 42 5.42 -7.34 -10.56
C SER A 42 4.10 -7.41 -9.81
N TYR A 43 3.93 -8.43 -8.98
CA TYR A 43 2.73 -8.57 -8.17
C TYR A 43 2.67 -7.46 -7.11
N VAL A 44 3.81 -7.17 -6.45
CA VAL A 44 3.88 -6.05 -5.50
C VAL A 44 3.46 -4.75 -6.19
N SER A 45 3.98 -4.51 -7.40
CA SER A 45 3.65 -3.30 -8.15
C SER A 45 2.15 -3.19 -8.44
N ARG A 46 1.51 -4.29 -8.84
CA ARG A 46 0.07 -4.29 -9.11
C ARG A 46 -0.74 -4.04 -7.85
N ILE A 47 -0.35 -4.65 -6.74
CA ILE A 47 -1.07 -4.45 -5.46
C ILE A 47 -0.90 -3.01 -5.00
N GLU A 48 0.30 -2.47 -5.10
CA GLU A 48 0.56 -1.08 -4.72
C GLU A 48 -0.30 -0.13 -5.54
N LYS A 49 -0.34 -0.32 -6.84
CA LYS A 49 -1.15 0.52 -7.73
C LYS A 49 -2.62 0.48 -7.35
N ARG A 50 -3.15 -0.72 -7.11
CA ARG A 50 -4.55 -0.89 -6.73
C ARG A 50 -4.83 -0.23 -5.38
N ALA A 51 -3.91 -0.38 -4.42
CA ALA A 51 -4.06 0.25 -3.11
C ALA A 51 -4.12 1.77 -3.22
N LEU A 52 -3.23 2.35 -4.02
CA LEU A 52 -3.21 3.81 -4.21
C LEU A 52 -4.48 4.30 -4.89
N GLU A 53 -5.02 3.54 -5.84
CA GLU A 53 -6.30 3.87 -6.47
C GLU A 53 -7.43 3.88 -5.46
N LYS A 54 -7.47 2.88 -4.59
CA LYS A 54 -8.50 2.81 -3.54
C LYS A 54 -8.40 3.98 -2.58
N LEU A 55 -7.18 4.35 -2.20
CA LEU A 55 -6.99 5.49 -1.30
C LEU A 55 -7.43 6.79 -1.94
N ARG A 56 -7.12 6.97 -3.23
CA ARG A 56 -7.56 8.16 -3.96
C ARG A 56 -9.09 8.23 -4.03
N GLU A 57 -9.74 7.10 -4.34
CA GLU A 57 -11.19 7.02 -4.39
C GLU A 57 -11.80 7.38 -3.03
N GLY A 58 -11.18 6.88 -1.96
CA GLY A 58 -11.65 7.18 -0.61
C GLY A 58 -11.54 8.65 -0.25
N LEU A 59 -10.45 9.30 -0.68
CA LEU A 59 -10.28 10.74 -0.47
C LEU A 59 -11.32 11.54 -1.24
N GLU A 60 -11.62 11.12 -2.47
CA GLU A 60 -12.64 11.79 -3.29
C GLU A 60 -14.02 11.66 -2.67
N GLU A 61 -14.35 10.49 -2.12
CA GLU A 61 -15.63 10.27 -1.43
C GLU A 61 -15.79 11.20 -0.24
N LYS A 62 -14.69 11.52 0.43
CA LYS A 62 -14.72 12.41 1.60
C LYS A 62 -14.60 13.88 1.23
N GLY A 63 -14.53 14.18 -0.06
CA GLY A 63 -14.41 15.55 -0.54
C GLY A 63 -13.04 16.17 -0.32
N VAL A 64 -12.02 15.36 -0.06
CA VAL A 64 -10.64 15.82 0.12
C VAL A 64 -9.93 15.81 -1.23
N ARG A 65 -9.22 16.87 -1.54
CA ARG A 65 -8.52 16.99 -2.81
C ARG A 65 -7.05 17.30 -2.64
#